data_8d15a45ba727dfd778e6e3ae06749909
#
_entry.id   8d15a45ba727dfd778e6e3ae06749909
#
_cell.length_a   1.000
_cell.length_b   1.000
_cell.length_c   1.000
_cell.angle_alpha   90.00
_cell.angle_beta   90.00
_cell.angle_gamma   90.00
#
_symmetry.space_group_name_H-M   'P 1'
#
loop_
_entity.id
_entity.type
_entity.pdbx_description
1 polymer ?
#
loop_
_entity_poly.entity_id
_entity_poly.type
_entity_poly.pdbx_seq_one_letter_code
_entity_poly.pdbx_strand_id
1 'polypeptide(L)'
;MRYVLILFVFLASNANAQSDFGSSFNPTYGIVQSNIPQEYYQEANGKSSEELKETLYQIISNHVVFPYTSSSTDTWDILQLSDQDPQNHDNMILVYTGRSQDKEYRDGTGNYSQYENGNGTHNNSWNREHIWPKSHGFPDEDDNAYTDVHNLKPCDRSVNSSRGTKDYDFGGSQHSEAVECLTDSDSWEPPDSVKGDIARILFYMVVRYDPGYDHNNNSFDLELVDYTCLLYTSDAADDAGS
;
A
#
# COMPACT_ATOMS: atom_id res chain seq x y z
N MET A 1 6.36 -21.43 -17.21
CA MET A 1 6.37 -20.12 -16.55
C MET A 1 4.97 -19.54 -16.69
N ARG A 2 4.15 -19.67 -15.66
CA ARG A 2 2.81 -19.06 -15.61
C ARG A 2 2.89 -17.93 -14.60
N TYR A 3 3.50 -16.84 -15.01
CA TYR A 3 3.62 -15.65 -14.19
C TYR A 3 2.52 -14.67 -14.60
N VAL A 4 1.93 -13.96 -13.66
CA VAL A 4 1.36 -12.63 -13.89
C VAL A 4 -0.14 -12.46 -13.75
N LEU A 5 -0.97 -13.45 -13.56
CA LEU A 5 -2.40 -13.16 -13.47
C LEU A 5 -2.87 -12.76 -12.05
N ILE A 6 -1.96 -12.70 -11.08
CA ILE A 6 -2.32 -12.56 -9.66
C ILE A 6 -2.25 -11.10 -9.16
N LEU A 7 -1.71 -10.19 -9.95
CA LEU A 7 -1.36 -8.84 -9.48
C LEU A 7 -2.55 -7.92 -9.15
N PHE A 8 -3.75 -8.20 -9.65
CA PHE A 8 -4.80 -7.18 -9.70
C PHE A 8 -6.11 -7.52 -8.98
N VAL A 9 -6.14 -8.51 -8.10
CA VAL A 9 -7.39 -8.93 -7.41
C VAL A 9 -7.67 -8.15 -6.12
N PHE A 10 -7.00 -7.04 -5.86
CA PHE A 10 -6.98 -6.39 -4.54
C PHE A 10 -8.18 -5.53 -4.15
N LEU A 11 -9.18 -5.35 -4.96
CA LEU A 11 -10.31 -4.48 -4.62
C LEU A 11 -11.66 -5.20 -4.50
N ALA A 12 -11.67 -6.52 -4.45
CA ALA A 12 -12.94 -7.26 -4.55
C ALA A 12 -13.56 -7.72 -3.23
N SER A 13 -12.94 -7.50 -2.07
CA SER A 13 -13.41 -8.17 -0.84
C SER A 13 -14.24 -7.34 0.15
N ASN A 14 -14.66 -6.12 -0.14
CA ASN A 14 -15.56 -5.41 0.77
C ASN A 14 -16.65 -4.58 0.06
N ALA A 15 -17.61 -5.24 -0.53
CA ALA A 15 -18.75 -4.60 -1.22
C ALA A 15 -19.82 -3.96 -0.31
N ASN A 16 -19.61 -3.93 1.02
CA ASN A 16 -20.63 -3.45 1.97
C ASN A 16 -20.22 -2.24 2.82
N ALA A 17 -19.11 -1.59 2.53
CA ALA A 17 -18.62 -0.45 3.34
C ALA A 17 -19.26 0.89 2.97
N GLN A 18 -20.45 0.91 2.38
CA GLN A 18 -21.03 2.11 1.74
C GLN A 18 -21.82 3.04 2.69
N SER A 19 -21.95 2.77 3.99
CA SER A 19 -22.91 3.51 4.82
C SER A 19 -22.35 4.27 6.02
N ASP A 20 -21.09 4.07 6.40
CA ASP A 20 -20.60 4.62 7.67
C ASP A 20 -19.29 5.38 7.53
N PHE A 21 -19.35 6.48 6.78
CA PHE A 21 -18.30 7.49 6.90
C PHE A 21 -18.59 8.35 8.12
N GLY A 22 -17.65 8.43 9.05
CA GLY A 22 -17.70 9.36 10.16
C GLY A 22 -17.94 10.79 9.63
N SER A 23 -18.57 11.63 10.42
CA SER A 23 -19.04 12.97 10.05
C SER A 23 -17.95 13.95 9.58
N SER A 24 -16.68 13.53 9.60
CA SER A 24 -15.52 14.32 9.14
C SER A 24 -15.05 13.97 7.73
N PHE A 25 -15.52 12.88 7.13
CA PHE A 25 -15.16 12.50 5.78
C PHE A 25 -16.10 13.14 4.76
N ASN A 26 -15.59 14.07 3.99
CA ASN A 26 -16.34 14.72 2.91
C ASN A 26 -15.53 14.61 1.61
N PRO A 27 -15.59 13.46 0.92
CA PRO A 27 -14.79 13.25 -0.28
C PRO A 27 -15.21 14.25 -1.37
N THR A 28 -14.23 14.92 -1.92
CA THR A 28 -14.41 15.82 -3.08
C THR A 28 -14.79 15.01 -4.34
N TYR A 29 -14.39 13.77 -4.40
CA TYR A 29 -14.76 12.81 -5.43
C TYR A 29 -15.84 11.87 -4.88
N GLY A 30 -16.85 11.57 -5.68
CA GLY A 30 -17.91 10.64 -5.29
C GLY A 30 -17.34 9.27 -4.90
N ILE A 31 -18.09 8.53 -4.11
CA ILE A 31 -17.71 7.19 -3.64
C ILE A 31 -17.37 6.33 -4.87
N VAL A 32 -16.10 5.94 -4.96
CA VAL A 32 -15.67 4.96 -5.97
C VAL A 32 -16.23 3.61 -5.54
N GLN A 33 -17.21 3.10 -6.27
CA GLN A 33 -17.66 1.73 -6.03
C GLN A 33 -16.51 0.78 -6.32
N SER A 34 -16.16 -0.04 -5.34
CA SER A 34 -15.04 -1.00 -5.38
C SER A 34 -15.24 -2.18 -6.32
N ASN A 35 -16.23 -2.12 -7.21
CA ASN A 35 -16.45 -3.18 -8.20
C ASN A 35 -15.59 -2.89 -9.43
N ILE A 36 -14.47 -3.62 -9.54
CA ILE A 36 -13.74 -3.69 -10.80
C ILE A 36 -14.72 -4.21 -11.86
N PRO A 37 -14.95 -3.46 -12.97
CA PRO A 37 -15.79 -3.97 -14.06
C PRO A 37 -15.27 -5.33 -14.53
N GLN A 38 -16.17 -6.27 -14.78
CA GLN A 38 -15.80 -7.62 -15.20
C GLN A 38 -14.84 -7.65 -16.41
N GLU A 39 -14.90 -6.59 -17.23
CA GLU A 39 -14.12 -6.45 -18.46
C GLU A 39 -12.83 -5.63 -18.27
N TYR A 40 -12.54 -5.17 -17.06
CA TYR A 40 -11.42 -4.23 -16.79
C TYR A 40 -10.07 -4.76 -17.29
N TYR A 41 -9.83 -6.07 -17.13
CA TYR A 41 -8.60 -6.73 -17.58
C TYR A 41 -8.77 -7.55 -18.86
N GLN A 42 -9.87 -7.38 -19.59
CA GLN A 42 -10.16 -8.21 -20.76
C GLN A 42 -9.07 -8.15 -21.84
N GLU A 43 -8.47 -6.98 -22.02
CA GLU A 43 -7.40 -6.78 -23.02
C GLU A 43 -6.10 -7.51 -22.64
N ALA A 44 -5.91 -7.86 -21.38
CA ALA A 44 -4.75 -8.61 -20.91
C ALA A 44 -4.89 -10.13 -21.08
N ASN A 45 -6.09 -10.62 -21.40
CA ASN A 45 -6.36 -12.04 -21.53
C ASN A 45 -5.55 -12.68 -22.68
N GLY A 46 -4.83 -13.76 -22.35
CA GLY A 46 -4.01 -14.51 -23.29
C GLY A 46 -2.67 -13.88 -23.64
N LYS A 47 -2.36 -12.72 -23.09
CA LYS A 47 -1.07 -12.06 -23.25
C LYS A 47 -0.03 -12.59 -22.26
N SER A 48 1.24 -12.40 -22.56
CA SER A 48 2.36 -12.82 -21.72
C SER A 48 3.58 -11.90 -21.90
N SER A 49 4.53 -11.98 -20.98
CA SER A 49 5.79 -11.24 -21.03
C SER A 49 5.58 -9.73 -21.23
N GLU A 50 6.38 -9.10 -22.09
CA GLU A 50 6.33 -7.65 -22.33
C GLU A 50 4.97 -7.16 -22.85
N GLU A 51 4.32 -7.92 -23.73
CA GLU A 51 2.99 -7.54 -24.23
C GLU A 51 1.96 -7.47 -23.11
N LEU A 52 2.04 -8.37 -22.13
CA LEU A 52 1.17 -8.33 -20.97
C LEU A 52 1.50 -7.12 -20.08
N LYS A 53 2.78 -6.87 -19.81
CA LYS A 53 3.24 -5.74 -19.00
C LYS A 53 2.77 -4.41 -19.60
N GLU A 54 3.00 -4.19 -20.91
CA GLU A 54 2.55 -3.00 -21.62
C GLU A 54 1.02 -2.83 -21.53
N THR A 55 0.27 -3.92 -21.73
CA THR A 55 -1.19 -3.86 -21.65
C THR A 55 -1.67 -3.52 -20.26
N LEU A 56 -1.09 -4.11 -19.23
CA LEU A 56 -1.41 -3.78 -17.84
C LEU A 56 -1.09 -2.32 -17.55
N TYR A 57 0.06 -1.82 -18.01
CA TYR A 57 0.38 -0.40 -17.90
C TYR A 57 -0.72 0.47 -18.53
N GLN A 58 -1.17 0.19 -19.76
CA GLN A 58 -2.23 0.95 -20.42
C GLN A 58 -3.55 0.94 -19.63
N ILE A 59 -3.89 -0.20 -19.02
CA ILE A 59 -5.10 -0.32 -18.19
C ILE A 59 -5.03 0.55 -16.94
N ILE A 60 -3.87 0.58 -16.26
CA ILE A 60 -3.73 1.21 -14.93
C ILE A 60 -3.17 2.63 -14.97
N SER A 61 -2.69 3.13 -16.11
CA SER A 61 -1.98 4.42 -16.22
C SER A 61 -2.87 5.65 -16.01
N ASN A 62 -4.19 5.52 -16.21
CA ASN A 62 -5.15 6.62 -16.09
C ASN A 62 -5.85 6.68 -14.72
N HIS A 63 -5.19 6.31 -13.65
CA HIS A 63 -5.75 6.40 -12.31
C HIS A 63 -5.92 7.85 -11.85
N VAL A 64 -6.84 8.08 -10.91
CA VAL A 64 -7.00 9.38 -10.27
C VAL A 64 -5.86 9.61 -9.29
N VAL A 65 -5.12 10.69 -9.47
CA VAL A 65 -4.06 11.11 -8.56
C VAL A 65 -4.66 11.96 -7.45
N PHE A 66 -4.46 11.58 -6.21
CA PHE A 66 -4.84 12.36 -5.04
C PHE A 66 -3.61 13.12 -4.51
N PRO A 67 -3.79 14.33 -3.98
CA PRO A 67 -2.69 15.03 -3.30
C PRO A 67 -2.25 14.25 -2.06
N TYR A 68 -0.97 14.34 -1.71
CA TYR A 68 -0.46 13.69 -0.51
C TYR A 68 -1.14 14.22 0.75
N THR A 69 -1.21 15.54 0.90
CA THR A 69 -1.93 16.22 1.99
C THR A 69 -2.67 17.44 1.45
N SER A 70 -3.94 17.56 1.74
CA SER A 70 -4.81 18.62 1.24
C SER A 70 -5.93 18.95 2.23
N SER A 71 -6.60 20.08 2.02
CA SER A 71 -7.88 20.40 2.67
C SER A 71 -9.09 19.77 1.98
N SER A 72 -8.89 19.17 0.80
CA SER A 72 -9.85 18.35 0.07
C SER A 72 -9.50 16.87 0.26
N THR A 73 -10.19 15.97 -0.42
CA THR A 73 -9.85 14.54 -0.40
C THR A 73 -8.38 14.33 -0.76
N ASP A 74 -7.67 13.63 0.09
CA ASP A 74 -6.25 13.32 -0.04
C ASP A 74 -5.95 11.84 0.28
N THR A 75 -4.68 11.46 0.28
CA THR A 75 -4.29 10.08 0.55
C THR A 75 -4.61 9.62 1.98
N TRP A 76 -4.71 10.54 2.95
CA TRP A 76 -5.16 10.20 4.30
C TRP A 76 -6.59 9.69 4.29
N ASP A 77 -7.48 10.40 3.59
CA ASP A 77 -8.89 10.04 3.50
C ASP A 77 -9.08 8.70 2.79
N ILE A 78 -8.32 8.48 1.70
CA ILE A 78 -8.43 7.24 0.93
C ILE A 78 -7.99 6.03 1.78
N LEU A 79 -6.88 6.14 2.52
CA LEU A 79 -6.41 5.05 3.37
C LEU A 79 -7.38 4.74 4.53
N GLN A 80 -8.03 5.74 5.08
CA GLN A 80 -9.08 5.54 6.10
C GLN A 80 -10.26 4.72 5.60
N LEU A 81 -10.44 4.66 4.28
CA LEU A 81 -11.49 3.89 3.63
C LEU A 81 -11.01 2.53 3.15
N SER A 82 -9.88 2.50 2.43
CA SER A 82 -9.37 1.28 1.81
C SER A 82 -8.95 0.23 2.84
N ASP A 83 -8.45 0.68 3.99
CA ASP A 83 -7.95 -0.18 5.05
C ASP A 83 -8.82 -0.13 6.33
N GLN A 84 -10.10 0.23 6.17
CA GLN A 84 -11.05 0.28 7.26
C GLN A 84 -11.17 -1.08 7.96
N ASP A 85 -11.21 -1.06 9.30
CA ASP A 85 -11.49 -2.25 10.09
C ASP A 85 -12.94 -2.70 9.88
N PRO A 86 -13.18 -3.91 9.34
CA PRO A 86 -14.52 -4.41 9.09
C PRO A 86 -15.34 -4.65 10.37
N GLN A 87 -14.70 -4.70 11.53
CA GLN A 87 -15.34 -4.91 12.84
C GLN A 87 -15.58 -3.60 13.60
N ASN A 88 -14.85 -2.54 13.26
CA ASN A 88 -14.99 -1.22 13.85
C ASN A 88 -14.70 -0.13 12.80
N HIS A 89 -15.72 0.45 12.21
CA HIS A 89 -15.62 1.41 11.12
C HIS A 89 -14.95 2.75 11.50
N ASP A 90 -14.82 3.06 12.79
CA ASP A 90 -14.04 4.21 13.26
C ASP A 90 -12.52 3.93 13.22
N ASN A 91 -12.15 2.67 13.04
CA ASN A 91 -10.77 2.19 13.00
C ASN A 91 -10.34 1.76 11.59
N MET A 92 -9.05 1.55 11.46
CA MET A 92 -8.39 0.96 10.29
C MET A 92 -7.40 -0.10 10.74
N ILE A 93 -7.03 -1.03 9.85
CA ILE A 93 -6.04 -2.08 10.12
C ILE A 93 -4.67 -1.61 9.65
N LEU A 94 -3.68 -1.66 10.52
CA LEU A 94 -2.31 -1.25 10.23
C LEU A 94 -1.50 -2.42 9.63
N VAL A 95 -0.74 -2.13 8.58
CA VAL A 95 -0.17 -3.14 7.67
C VAL A 95 0.74 -4.18 8.34
N TYR A 96 1.64 -3.78 9.23
CA TYR A 96 2.63 -4.72 9.78
C TYR A 96 2.23 -5.35 11.12
N THR A 97 1.35 -4.70 11.85
CA THR A 97 0.91 -5.18 13.17
C THR A 97 -0.44 -5.86 13.13
N GLY A 98 -1.22 -5.66 12.07
CA GLY A 98 -2.64 -6.06 12.03
C GLY A 98 -3.49 -5.37 13.09
N ARG A 99 -2.96 -4.33 13.75
CA ARG A 99 -3.62 -3.63 14.85
C ARG A 99 -4.76 -2.77 14.31
N SER A 100 -5.92 -2.88 14.96
CA SER A 100 -7.04 -1.96 14.76
C SER A 100 -6.73 -0.62 15.43
N GLN A 101 -6.63 0.43 14.64
CA GLN A 101 -6.24 1.78 15.05
C GLN A 101 -7.34 2.77 14.73
N ASP A 102 -7.71 3.60 15.71
CA ASP A 102 -8.60 4.73 15.48
C ASP A 102 -8.02 5.70 14.44
N LYS A 103 -8.84 6.04 13.46
CA LYS A 103 -8.49 6.88 12.30
C LYS A 103 -8.07 8.29 12.68
N GLU A 104 -8.61 8.84 13.80
CA GLU A 104 -8.30 10.20 14.24
C GLU A 104 -6.86 10.37 14.72
N TYR A 105 -6.20 9.28 15.16
CA TYR A 105 -4.84 9.34 15.71
C TYR A 105 -3.76 9.22 14.65
N ARG A 106 -3.88 10.01 13.60
CA ARG A 106 -2.88 10.10 12.54
C ARG A 106 -1.75 11.07 12.88
N ASP A 107 -0.60 10.86 12.29
CA ASP A 107 0.54 11.76 12.36
C ASP A 107 0.17 13.18 11.87
N GLY A 108 0.62 14.22 12.57
CA GLY A 108 0.37 15.63 12.20
C GLY A 108 -0.92 16.27 12.71
N THR A 109 -1.82 15.56 13.40
CA THR A 109 -3.08 16.16 13.89
C THR A 109 -2.95 16.98 15.17
N GLY A 110 -1.80 17.02 15.80
CA GLY A 110 -1.56 17.74 17.08
C GLY A 110 -2.22 17.09 18.31
N ASN A 111 -2.97 16.03 18.14
CA ASN A 111 -3.59 15.28 19.25
C ASN A 111 -2.64 14.28 19.93
N TYR A 112 -1.38 14.32 19.57
CA TYR A 112 -0.33 13.42 20.06
C TYR A 112 -0.17 13.37 21.57
N SER A 113 -0.27 14.52 22.24
CA SER A 113 0.04 14.65 23.66
C SER A 113 -0.89 13.86 24.57
N GLN A 114 -2.06 13.46 24.08
CA GLN A 114 -3.02 12.66 24.83
C GLN A 114 -2.72 11.17 24.79
N TYR A 115 -1.92 10.74 23.77
CA TYR A 115 -1.68 9.33 23.47
C TYR A 115 -0.21 8.94 23.60
N GLU A 116 0.64 9.90 23.95
CA GLU A 116 1.99 9.61 24.41
C GLU A 116 1.90 8.88 25.74
N ASN A 117 2.36 7.65 25.80
CA ASN A 117 2.50 6.92 27.05
C ASN A 117 3.67 7.49 27.87
N GLY A 118 3.61 8.73 28.30
CA GLY A 118 4.50 9.36 29.29
C GLY A 118 6.02 9.34 29.06
N ASN A 119 6.52 8.57 28.11
CA ASN A 119 7.94 8.40 27.76
C ASN A 119 8.29 8.91 26.35
N GLY A 120 7.38 9.63 25.70
CA GLY A 120 7.64 10.21 24.37
C GLY A 120 7.63 9.21 23.22
N THR A 121 7.16 7.99 23.44
CA THR A 121 6.98 7.00 22.39
C THR A 121 5.55 7.08 21.86
N HIS A 122 5.41 7.40 20.58
CA HIS A 122 4.13 7.62 19.90
C HIS A 122 3.48 6.30 19.47
N ASN A 123 3.34 5.34 20.36
CA ASN A 123 2.89 3.98 20.02
C ASN A 123 1.43 3.87 19.59
N ASN A 124 0.68 4.98 19.58
CA ASN A 124 -0.74 4.97 19.27
C ASN A 124 -1.12 5.87 18.08
N SER A 125 -0.16 6.34 17.30
CA SER A 125 -0.43 7.09 16.09
C SER A 125 -0.05 6.29 14.85
N TRP A 126 -0.76 6.55 13.77
CA TRP A 126 -0.47 5.96 12.48
C TRP A 126 -0.01 7.01 11.47
N ASN A 127 0.73 6.56 10.48
CA ASN A 127 1.10 7.36 9.32
C ASN A 127 1.02 6.54 8.03
N ARG A 128 1.40 7.15 6.92
CA ARG A 128 1.39 6.53 5.59
C ARG A 128 2.73 5.88 5.34
N GLU A 129 2.72 4.58 5.26
CA GLU A 129 3.85 3.76 4.83
C GLU A 129 3.91 3.72 3.31
N HIS A 130 5.08 4.01 2.73
CA HIS A 130 5.38 3.75 1.35
C HIS A 130 5.95 2.33 1.24
N ILE A 131 5.16 1.38 0.77
CA ILE A 131 5.59 -0.02 0.61
C ILE A 131 6.84 -0.08 -0.26
N TRP A 132 6.81 0.51 -1.45
CA TRP A 132 8.04 0.86 -2.15
C TRP A 132 8.56 2.18 -1.57
N PRO A 133 9.73 2.20 -0.92
CA PRO A 133 10.22 3.41 -0.26
C PRO A 133 10.37 4.57 -1.24
N LYS A 134 9.78 5.71 -0.92
CA LYS A 134 9.84 6.90 -1.77
C LYS A 134 11.24 7.36 -2.11
N SER A 135 12.20 7.16 -1.20
CA SER A 135 13.62 7.46 -1.44
C SER A 135 14.27 6.56 -2.49
N HIS A 136 13.62 5.47 -2.89
CA HIS A 136 14.07 4.55 -3.92
C HIS A 136 13.42 4.87 -5.27
N GLY A 137 13.43 6.15 -5.69
CA GLY A 137 13.08 6.56 -7.03
C GLY A 137 12.19 7.80 -7.16
N PHE A 138 11.34 8.15 -6.16
CA PHE A 138 10.37 9.24 -6.25
C PHE A 138 10.25 10.04 -4.93
N PRO A 139 11.28 10.80 -4.54
CA PRO A 139 11.32 11.48 -3.24
C PRO A 139 10.41 12.71 -3.12
N ASP A 140 9.91 13.24 -4.23
CA ASP A 140 9.17 14.49 -4.28
C ASP A 140 7.66 14.26 -4.21
N GLU A 141 6.94 15.07 -3.41
CA GLU A 141 5.48 14.96 -3.25
C GLU A 141 4.70 15.28 -4.55
N ASP A 142 5.34 15.96 -5.49
CA ASP A 142 4.75 16.25 -6.81
C ASP A 142 4.80 15.05 -7.75
N ASP A 143 5.52 13.99 -7.38
CA ASP A 143 5.56 12.76 -8.15
C ASP A 143 4.29 11.92 -7.94
N ASN A 144 3.68 11.46 -9.01
CA ASN A 144 2.49 10.61 -8.92
C ASN A 144 2.74 9.33 -8.12
N ALA A 145 3.94 8.76 -8.22
CA ALA A 145 4.34 7.57 -7.47
C ALA A 145 4.39 7.80 -5.95
N TYR A 146 4.71 9.04 -5.53
CA TYR A 146 4.74 9.42 -4.12
C TYR A 146 3.34 9.41 -3.50
N THR A 147 2.34 9.83 -4.25
CA THR A 147 0.97 9.97 -3.76
C THR A 147 0.08 8.78 -4.15
N ASP A 148 0.64 7.78 -4.83
CA ASP A 148 -0.13 6.63 -5.30
C ASP A 148 -0.65 5.79 -4.13
N VAL A 149 -1.96 5.76 -3.99
CA VAL A 149 -2.64 5.05 -2.89
C VAL A 149 -2.47 3.52 -2.96
N HIS A 150 -2.08 2.97 -4.12
CA HIS A 150 -1.74 1.54 -4.21
C HIS A 150 -0.38 1.24 -3.58
N ASN A 151 0.51 2.23 -3.47
CA ASN A 151 1.80 2.11 -2.78
C ASN A 151 1.73 2.49 -1.30
N LEU A 152 0.62 3.09 -0.86
CA LEU A 152 0.47 3.59 0.49
C LEU A 152 -0.33 2.62 1.35
N LYS A 153 0.13 2.41 2.58
CA LYS A 153 -0.60 1.65 3.60
C LYS A 153 -0.57 2.38 4.94
N PRO A 154 -1.64 2.29 5.74
CA PRO A 154 -1.57 2.79 7.12
C PRO A 154 -0.63 1.90 7.93
N CYS A 155 0.23 2.53 8.71
CA CYS A 155 1.23 1.86 9.52
C CYS A 155 1.39 2.53 10.87
N ASP A 156 1.72 1.76 11.91
CA ASP A 156 2.22 2.33 13.17
C ASP A 156 3.42 3.23 12.89
N ARG A 157 3.39 4.45 13.38
CA ARG A 157 4.44 5.43 13.12
C ARG A 157 5.82 4.94 13.57
N SER A 158 5.89 4.28 14.72
CA SER A 158 7.11 3.70 15.26
C SER A 158 7.63 2.55 14.41
N VAL A 159 6.73 1.69 13.95
CA VAL A 159 7.05 0.55 13.06
C VAL A 159 7.51 1.04 11.70
N ASN A 160 6.80 2.02 11.11
CA ASN A 160 7.22 2.67 9.87
C ASN A 160 8.63 3.27 9.98
N SER A 161 8.91 3.99 11.07
CA SER A 161 10.25 4.54 11.34
C SER A 161 11.31 3.44 11.48
N SER A 162 10.98 2.30 12.06
CA SER A 162 11.87 1.16 12.21
C SER A 162 12.12 0.43 10.89
N ARG A 163 11.08 0.25 10.07
CA ARG A 163 11.21 -0.30 8.74
C ARG A 163 12.08 0.60 7.86
N GLY A 164 11.83 1.92 7.87
CA GLY A 164 12.63 2.88 7.11
C GLY A 164 12.63 2.58 5.60
N THR A 165 13.81 2.35 5.05
CA THR A 165 14.00 2.03 3.62
C THR A 165 14.54 0.63 3.39
N LYS A 166 14.44 -0.24 4.39
CA LYS A 166 14.93 -1.61 4.31
C LYS A 166 14.21 -2.39 3.23
N ASP A 167 14.95 -3.27 2.58
CA ASP A 167 14.40 -4.16 1.58
C ASP A 167 13.52 -5.26 2.20
N TYR A 168 12.57 -5.75 1.43
CA TYR A 168 11.77 -6.89 1.85
C TYR A 168 12.53 -8.17 1.57
N ASP A 169 13.05 -8.78 2.64
CA ASP A 169 13.81 -10.03 2.59
C ASP A 169 13.60 -10.83 3.86
N PHE A 170 14.11 -12.06 3.85
CA PHE A 170 14.13 -12.91 5.03
C PHE A 170 15.16 -12.39 6.04
N GLY A 171 14.84 -12.50 7.28
CA GLY A 171 15.88 -12.48 8.26
C GLY A 171 15.73 -11.60 9.46
N GLY A 172 16.77 -11.63 10.24
CA GLY A 172 16.91 -10.86 11.42
C GLY A 172 16.24 -11.43 12.67
N SER A 173 15.93 -10.52 13.57
CA SER A 173 15.29 -10.82 14.84
C SER A 173 13.86 -10.29 14.85
N GLN A 174 13.02 -10.87 15.67
CA GLN A 174 11.65 -10.42 15.88
C GLN A 174 11.63 -8.93 16.27
N HIS A 175 10.79 -8.16 15.57
CA HIS A 175 10.58 -6.76 15.92
C HIS A 175 9.78 -6.62 17.22
N SER A 176 10.16 -5.65 18.05
CA SER A 176 9.61 -5.53 19.43
C SER A 176 8.13 -5.13 19.47
N GLU A 177 7.64 -4.42 18.47
CA GLU A 177 6.25 -3.92 18.39
C GLU A 177 5.45 -4.71 17.35
N ALA A 178 5.95 -4.85 16.14
CA ALA A 178 5.36 -5.69 15.10
C ALA A 178 5.91 -7.12 15.25
N VAL A 179 5.40 -7.86 16.22
CA VAL A 179 5.98 -9.13 16.68
C VAL A 179 5.96 -10.27 15.67
N GLU A 180 5.19 -10.15 14.61
CA GLU A 180 5.18 -11.10 13.49
C GLU A 180 6.18 -10.71 12.39
N CYS A 181 6.80 -9.52 12.49
CA CYS A 181 7.86 -9.08 11.59
C CYS A 181 9.22 -9.53 12.10
N LEU A 182 10.14 -9.83 11.17
CA LEU A 182 11.55 -9.98 11.47
C LEU A 182 12.34 -8.85 10.81
N THR A 183 13.45 -8.43 11.41
CA THR A 183 14.27 -7.34 10.87
C THR A 183 15.71 -7.44 11.32
N ASP A 184 16.61 -6.97 10.48
CA ASP A 184 18.02 -6.75 10.79
C ASP A 184 18.48 -5.36 10.32
N SER A 185 19.73 -5.19 9.88
CA SER A 185 20.28 -3.89 9.51
C SER A 185 19.73 -3.35 8.19
N ASP A 186 19.37 -4.20 7.24
CA ASP A 186 19.02 -3.87 5.84
C ASP A 186 17.75 -4.55 5.34
N SER A 187 17.19 -5.52 6.09
CA SER A 187 15.99 -6.23 5.69
C SER A 187 14.80 -6.04 6.64
N TRP A 188 13.62 -6.22 6.06
CA TRP A 188 12.33 -6.26 6.74
C TRP A 188 11.50 -7.41 6.21
N GLU A 189 11.26 -8.41 7.03
CA GLU A 189 10.35 -9.50 6.71
C GLU A 189 8.97 -9.21 7.31
N PRO A 190 7.95 -8.93 6.49
CA PRO A 190 6.61 -8.65 6.97
C PRO A 190 5.90 -9.93 7.43
N PRO A 191 4.77 -9.81 8.15
CA PRO A 191 3.95 -10.97 8.51
C PRO A 191 3.46 -11.72 7.27
N ASP A 192 3.34 -13.04 7.37
CA ASP A 192 2.86 -13.89 6.26
C ASP A 192 1.50 -13.44 5.73
N SER A 193 0.62 -12.93 6.60
CA SER A 193 -0.70 -12.42 6.25
C SER A 193 -0.71 -11.27 5.24
N VAL A 194 0.40 -10.52 5.10
CA VAL A 194 0.49 -9.36 4.18
C VAL A 194 1.59 -9.49 3.14
N LYS A 195 2.41 -10.55 3.16
CA LYS A 195 3.48 -10.77 2.16
C LYS A 195 2.97 -10.73 0.73
N GLY A 196 1.83 -11.40 0.48
CA GLY A 196 1.20 -11.40 -0.84
C GLY A 196 0.74 -10.01 -1.28
N ASP A 197 0.20 -9.21 -0.36
CA ASP A 197 -0.24 -7.86 -0.62
C ASP A 197 0.93 -6.95 -0.96
N ILE A 198 1.99 -7.03 -0.19
CA ILE A 198 3.22 -6.28 -0.41
C ILE A 198 3.83 -6.64 -1.77
N ALA A 199 3.93 -7.93 -2.09
CA ALA A 199 4.44 -8.37 -3.40
C ALA A 199 3.60 -7.79 -4.56
N ARG A 200 2.28 -7.80 -4.45
CA ARG A 200 1.39 -7.22 -5.46
C ARG A 200 1.58 -5.71 -5.61
N ILE A 201 1.78 -4.99 -4.52
CA ILE A 201 2.08 -3.55 -4.52
C ILE A 201 3.40 -3.29 -5.25
N LEU A 202 4.46 -4.04 -4.94
CA LEU A 202 5.75 -3.89 -5.60
C LEU A 202 5.66 -4.15 -7.11
N PHE A 203 4.97 -5.22 -7.53
CA PHE A 203 4.74 -5.49 -8.94
C PHE A 203 3.90 -4.40 -9.63
N TYR A 204 2.89 -3.86 -8.94
CA TYR A 204 2.12 -2.74 -9.44
C TYR A 204 3.01 -1.55 -9.73
N MET A 205 3.89 -1.18 -8.79
CA MET A 205 4.80 -0.04 -8.93
C MET A 205 5.72 -0.19 -10.14
N VAL A 206 6.31 -1.37 -10.35
CA VAL A 206 7.17 -1.65 -11.51
C VAL A 206 6.42 -1.59 -12.83
N VAL A 207 5.16 -2.00 -12.87
CA VAL A 207 4.35 -1.91 -14.08
C VAL A 207 3.88 -0.48 -14.32
N ARG A 208 3.39 0.18 -13.26
CA ARG A 208 2.78 1.52 -13.37
C ARG A 208 3.80 2.61 -13.71
N TYR A 209 5.01 2.48 -13.21
CA TYR A 209 6.06 3.51 -13.31
C TYR A 209 7.26 3.06 -14.14
N ASP A 210 7.04 2.15 -15.09
CA ASP A 210 8.08 1.71 -16.03
C ASP A 210 8.41 2.84 -17.03
N PRO A 211 9.67 3.26 -17.12
CA PRO A 211 10.11 4.33 -18.02
C PRO A 211 9.96 3.98 -19.51
N GLY A 212 9.86 2.69 -19.85
CA GLY A 212 9.66 2.23 -21.22
C GLY A 212 8.30 2.56 -21.78
N TYR A 213 7.31 2.78 -20.91
CA TYR A 213 5.92 3.04 -21.32
C TYR A 213 5.43 4.45 -20.99
N ASP A 214 5.94 5.07 -19.93
CA ASP A 214 5.53 6.42 -19.52
C ASP A 214 6.48 7.49 -20.08
N HIS A 215 6.09 8.12 -21.17
CA HIS A 215 6.86 9.19 -21.80
C HIS A 215 6.58 10.59 -21.19
N ASN A 216 5.81 10.68 -20.11
CA ASN A 216 5.34 11.95 -19.52
C ASN A 216 6.10 12.38 -18.25
N ASN A 217 7.35 11.95 -18.05
CA ASN A 217 8.21 12.26 -16.90
C ASN A 217 7.70 11.77 -15.52
N ASN A 218 6.72 10.88 -15.46
CA ASN A 218 6.27 10.24 -14.21
C ASN A 218 6.82 8.81 -14.07
N SER A 219 7.84 8.48 -14.85
CA SER A 219 8.49 7.18 -14.84
C SER A 219 9.79 7.25 -14.06
N PHE A 220 10.00 6.31 -13.16
CA PHE A 220 11.10 6.36 -12.20
C PHE A 220 12.06 5.17 -12.32
N ASP A 221 12.03 4.43 -13.38
CA ASP A 221 12.88 3.24 -13.56
C ASP A 221 12.90 2.34 -12.30
N LEU A 222 11.69 2.00 -11.85
CA LEU A 222 11.53 1.10 -10.72
C LEU A 222 11.77 -0.33 -11.18
N GLU A 223 12.84 -0.93 -10.69
CA GLU A 223 13.26 -2.28 -11.06
C GLU A 223 13.26 -3.20 -9.84
N LEU A 224 12.67 -4.39 -10.02
CA LEU A 224 12.78 -5.46 -9.02
C LEU A 224 14.13 -6.17 -9.24
N VAL A 225 14.93 -6.19 -8.20
CA VAL A 225 16.21 -6.88 -8.18
C VAL A 225 16.19 -8.04 -7.18
N ASP A 226 17.00 -9.06 -7.41
CA ASP A 226 16.98 -10.31 -6.64
C ASP A 226 17.19 -10.11 -5.12
N TYR A 227 17.78 -9.02 -4.70
CA TYR A 227 18.03 -8.71 -3.28
C TYR A 227 17.03 -7.73 -2.68
N THR A 228 16.08 -7.19 -3.45
CA THR A 228 15.04 -6.29 -2.94
C THR A 228 13.68 -6.94 -2.78
N CYS A 229 13.49 -8.15 -3.27
CA CYS A 229 12.17 -8.76 -3.32
C CYS A 229 12.22 -10.30 -3.25
N LEU A 230 12.62 -10.85 -2.12
CA LEU A 230 12.47 -12.30 -1.84
C LEU A 230 11.11 -12.65 -1.22
N LEU A 231 10.05 -11.94 -1.58
CA LEU A 231 8.69 -12.31 -1.18
C LEU A 231 8.11 -13.49 -1.98
N TYR A 232 8.99 -14.30 -2.56
CA TYR A 232 8.62 -15.55 -3.18
C TYR A 232 8.48 -16.65 -2.12
N THR A 233 7.33 -16.67 -1.46
CA THR A 233 6.88 -17.94 -0.87
C THR A 233 5.79 -18.52 -1.78
N SER A 234 5.77 -19.83 -1.93
CA SER A 234 4.74 -20.58 -2.67
C SER A 234 3.31 -20.22 -2.22
N ASP A 235 3.17 -19.69 -1.02
CA ASP A 235 1.89 -19.39 -0.37
C ASP A 235 1.26 -18.09 -0.89
N ALA A 236 2.04 -17.10 -1.34
CA ALA A 236 1.49 -15.88 -1.92
C ALA A 236 0.74 -16.12 -3.25
N ALA A 237 0.95 -17.26 -3.90
CA ALA A 237 0.28 -17.64 -5.12
C ALA A 237 -1.02 -18.44 -4.89
N ASP A 238 -1.17 -19.08 -3.73
CA ASP A 238 -2.30 -19.97 -3.44
C ASP A 238 -3.50 -19.23 -2.83
N ASP A 239 -3.29 -18.09 -2.19
CA ASP A 239 -4.36 -17.29 -1.57
C ASP A 239 -5.24 -16.52 -2.58
N ALA A 240 -4.85 -16.47 -3.84
CA ALA A 240 -5.60 -15.82 -4.91
C ALA A 240 -6.70 -16.71 -5.54
N GLY A 241 -6.95 -17.89 -5.00
CA GLY A 241 -7.84 -18.93 -5.55
C GLY A 241 -9.00 -19.37 -4.66
N SER A 242 -9.28 -18.72 -3.53
CA SER A 242 -10.41 -19.05 -2.66
C SER A 242 -11.45 -17.95 -2.53
#